data_71a311c494c4efe2db863d0829863179
#
_entry.id   71a311c494c4efe2db863d0829863179
#
_cell.length_a   1.000
_cell.length_b   1.000
_cell.length_c   1.000
_cell.angle_alpha   90.00
_cell.angle_beta   90.00
_cell.angle_gamma   90.00
#
_symmetry.space_group_name_H-M   'P 1'
#
loop_
_entity.id
_entity.type
_entity.pdbx_description
1 polymer ?
#
loop_
_entity_poly.entity_id
_entity_poly.type
_entity_poly.pdbx_seq_one_letter_code
_entity_poly.pdbx_strand_id
1 'polypeptide(L)'
;MKPSLLCLLALLFTLPAVAERKHSVGEYDVHYIAFNSGFLQPDIAAAAGLVRSKTQGVVNISVLKSGKPTAAQVSGTVKNLLGQDYSLSFKQLKEGEQAIYYLAQFPFDSQETLRFNLNVQPAGAPAINFDFSQEFFPDE
;
A
#
# COMPACT_ATOMS: atom_id res chain seq x y z
N MET A 1 -27.23 13.60 20.88
CA MET A 1 -26.51 12.37 20.65
C MET A 1 -26.05 12.25 19.22
N LYS A 2 -26.91 12.53 18.28
CA LYS A 2 -26.53 12.46 16.87
C LYS A 2 -25.46 13.47 16.47
N PRO A 3 -25.49 14.72 16.99
CA PRO A 3 -24.47 15.69 16.62
C PRO A 3 -23.04 15.27 16.97
N SER A 4 -22.88 14.57 18.10
CA SER A 4 -21.56 14.10 18.51
C SER A 4 -20.99 13.12 17.50
N LEU A 5 -21.82 12.22 17.02
CA LEU A 5 -21.42 11.22 16.06
C LEU A 5 -21.05 11.86 14.73
N LEU A 6 -21.82 12.86 14.31
CA LEU A 6 -21.51 13.57 13.07
C LEU A 6 -20.20 14.33 13.17
N CYS A 7 -19.92 14.94 14.30
CA CYS A 7 -18.64 15.63 14.49
C CYS A 7 -17.47 14.67 14.40
N LEU A 8 -17.62 13.47 14.94
CA LEU A 8 -16.57 12.47 14.87
C LEU A 8 -16.29 12.06 13.42
N LEU A 9 -17.35 11.87 12.64
CA LEU A 9 -17.19 11.55 11.22
C LEU A 9 -16.50 12.68 10.46
N ALA A 10 -16.86 13.91 10.77
CA ALA A 10 -16.23 15.05 10.11
C ALA A 10 -14.73 15.10 10.39
N LEU A 11 -14.32 14.74 11.60
CA LEU A 11 -12.88 14.70 11.91
C LEU A 11 -12.15 13.66 11.09
N LEU A 12 -12.79 12.54 10.78
CA LEU A 12 -12.18 11.54 9.94
C LEU A 12 -11.90 12.06 8.52
N PHE A 13 -12.75 12.94 8.04
CA PHE A 13 -12.56 13.51 6.70
C PHE A 13 -11.46 14.56 6.65
N THR A 14 -10.96 15.00 7.79
CA THR A 14 -9.85 15.96 7.81
C THR A 14 -8.49 15.28 7.83
N LEU A 15 -8.44 13.95 7.82
CA LEU A 15 -7.19 13.21 7.78
C LEU A 15 -6.50 13.41 6.43
N PRO A 16 -5.18 13.16 6.37
CA PRO A 16 -4.44 13.33 5.14
C PRO A 16 -5.05 12.57 3.97
N ALA A 17 -4.79 13.05 2.78
CA ALA A 17 -5.40 12.54 1.57
C ALA A 17 -4.96 11.13 1.18
N VAL A 18 -3.99 10.54 1.87
CA VAL A 18 -3.54 9.19 1.58
C VAL A 18 -4.61 8.22 2.07
N ALA A 19 -5.36 7.65 1.15
CA ALA A 19 -6.45 6.75 1.49
C ALA A 19 -6.21 5.40 0.83
N GLU A 20 -6.58 4.35 1.55
CA GLU A 20 -6.53 3.00 1.02
C GLU A 20 -7.50 2.86 -0.13
N ARG A 21 -7.06 2.19 -1.18
CA ARG A 21 -7.85 1.93 -2.37
C ARG A 21 -8.06 0.43 -2.53
N LYS A 22 -9.04 0.09 -3.35
CA LYS A 22 -9.42 -1.31 -3.53
C LYS A 22 -9.66 -1.61 -5.00
N HIS A 23 -9.12 -2.75 -5.43
CA HIS A 23 -9.35 -3.30 -6.76
C HIS A 23 -10.00 -4.65 -6.59
N SER A 24 -11.23 -4.81 -7.07
CA SER A 24 -12.02 -6.02 -6.85
C SER A 24 -12.14 -6.85 -8.12
N VAL A 25 -11.90 -8.15 -7.99
CA VAL A 25 -12.07 -9.12 -9.09
C VAL A 25 -12.73 -10.35 -8.51
N GLY A 26 -13.99 -10.60 -8.90
CA GLY A 26 -14.74 -11.74 -8.37
C GLY A 26 -14.90 -11.64 -6.86
N GLU A 27 -14.49 -12.68 -6.14
CA GLU A 27 -14.58 -12.68 -4.68
C GLU A 27 -13.30 -12.11 -4.01
N TYR A 28 -12.36 -11.62 -4.80
CA TYR A 28 -11.11 -11.07 -4.29
C TYR A 28 -11.14 -9.56 -4.26
N ASP A 29 -10.73 -9.00 -3.13
CA ASP A 29 -10.50 -7.58 -2.99
C ASP A 29 -9.03 -7.36 -2.71
N VAL A 30 -8.36 -6.59 -3.57
CA VAL A 30 -6.97 -6.21 -3.38
C VAL A 30 -6.96 -4.79 -2.86
N HIS A 31 -6.60 -4.65 -1.59
CA HIS A 31 -6.46 -3.34 -0.97
C HIS A 31 -5.04 -2.86 -1.15
N TYR A 32 -4.87 -1.61 -1.54
CA TYR A 32 -3.56 -1.07 -1.77
C TYR A 32 -3.48 0.38 -1.32
N ILE A 33 -2.33 0.73 -0.78
CA ILE A 33 -2.04 2.09 -0.33
C ILE A 33 -0.54 2.32 -0.47
N ALA A 34 -0.16 3.52 -0.88
CA ALA A 34 1.24 3.91 -0.95
C ALA A 34 1.42 5.21 -0.17
N PHE A 35 2.51 5.30 0.57
CA PHE A 35 2.73 6.42 1.47
C PHE A 35 4.23 6.57 1.75
N ASN A 36 4.62 7.70 2.33
CA ASN A 36 6.00 7.92 2.73
C ASN A 36 6.38 6.98 3.87
N SER A 37 7.58 6.43 3.82
CA SER A 37 8.02 5.45 4.82
C SER A 37 8.07 6.02 6.24
N GLY A 38 8.13 7.34 6.37
CA GLY A 38 8.09 7.97 7.68
C GLY A 38 6.78 7.76 8.43
N PHE A 39 5.70 7.39 7.74
CA PHE A 39 4.43 7.09 8.37
C PHE A 39 4.39 5.70 9.02
N LEU A 40 5.35 4.83 8.70
CA LEU A 40 5.42 3.54 9.35
C LEU A 40 5.86 3.71 10.80
N GLN A 41 5.23 2.95 11.70
CA GLN A 41 5.73 2.87 13.06
C GLN A 41 7.06 2.15 13.07
N PRO A 42 8.01 2.57 13.95
CA PRO A 42 9.34 1.99 13.93
C PRO A 42 9.37 0.48 14.12
N ASP A 43 8.49 -0.06 14.95
CA ASP A 43 8.42 -1.51 15.17
C ASP A 43 7.92 -2.25 13.95
N ILE A 44 6.96 -1.67 13.20
CA ILE A 44 6.48 -2.26 11.97
C ILE A 44 7.56 -2.23 10.90
N ALA A 45 8.27 -1.12 10.78
CA ALA A 45 9.37 -1.01 9.82
C ALA A 45 10.46 -2.05 10.12
N ALA A 46 10.80 -2.21 11.39
CA ALA A 46 11.80 -3.21 11.79
C ALA A 46 11.34 -4.63 11.48
N ALA A 47 10.07 -4.94 11.78
CA ALA A 47 9.52 -6.28 11.53
C ALA A 47 9.51 -6.62 10.04
N ALA A 48 9.27 -5.64 9.18
CA ALA A 48 9.24 -5.84 7.74
C ALA A 48 10.60 -5.65 7.08
N GLY A 49 11.62 -5.26 7.84
CA GLY A 49 12.94 -5.00 7.28
C GLY A 49 12.98 -3.76 6.40
N LEU A 50 12.16 -2.76 6.72
CA LEU A 50 12.07 -1.53 5.94
C LEU A 50 12.75 -0.38 6.67
N VAL A 51 13.19 0.60 5.88
CA VAL A 51 13.88 1.78 6.40
C VAL A 51 12.95 2.98 6.33
N ARG A 52 12.84 3.72 7.44
CA ARG A 52 12.11 4.98 7.45
C ARG A 52 13.05 6.08 6.95
N SER A 53 12.65 6.72 5.86
CA SER A 53 13.49 7.74 5.22
C SER A 53 12.60 8.79 4.57
N LYS A 54 13.11 10.00 4.47
CA LYS A 54 12.38 11.12 3.84
C LYS A 54 12.20 10.93 2.34
N THR A 55 13.04 10.11 1.71
CA THR A 55 13.02 9.90 0.27
C THR A 55 12.70 8.46 -0.11
N GLN A 56 12.03 7.75 0.79
CA GLN A 56 11.59 6.38 0.52
C GLN A 56 10.11 6.27 0.80
N GLY A 57 9.41 5.63 -0.11
CA GLY A 57 8.00 5.33 0.05
C GLY A 57 7.78 3.85 0.28
N VAL A 58 6.57 3.51 0.67
CA VAL A 58 6.15 2.13 0.92
C VAL A 58 4.82 1.91 0.22
N VAL A 59 4.70 0.80 -0.46
CA VAL A 59 3.41 0.34 -0.95
C VAL A 59 3.01 -0.89 -0.15
N ASN A 60 1.77 -0.91 0.30
CA ASN A 60 1.22 -1.98 1.12
C ASN A 60 0.04 -2.59 0.38
N ILE A 61 0.08 -3.92 0.23
CA ILE A 61 -0.95 -4.68 -0.44
C ILE A 61 -1.53 -5.69 0.56
N SER A 62 -2.86 -5.80 0.58
CA SER A 62 -3.49 -6.90 1.29
C SER A 62 -4.60 -7.46 0.43
N VAL A 63 -4.81 -8.77 0.52
CA VAL A 63 -5.77 -9.48 -0.33
C VAL A 63 -6.78 -10.16 0.55
N LEU A 64 -8.05 -9.91 0.25
CA LEU A 64 -9.16 -10.56 0.94
C LEU A 64 -9.93 -11.43 -0.06
N LYS A 65 -10.28 -12.61 0.35
CA LYS A 65 -11.18 -13.49 -0.40
C LYS A 65 -12.47 -13.61 0.40
N SER A 66 -13.55 -13.10 -0.17
CA SER A 66 -14.85 -13.06 0.53
C SER A 66 -14.71 -12.47 1.94
N GLY A 67 -13.93 -11.40 2.05
CA GLY A 67 -13.74 -10.68 3.30
C GLY A 67 -12.69 -11.24 4.24
N LYS A 68 -12.01 -12.32 3.88
CA LYS A 68 -11.02 -12.95 4.75
C LYS A 68 -9.61 -12.81 4.17
N PRO A 69 -8.61 -12.55 5.00
CA PRO A 69 -7.23 -12.45 4.50
C PRO A 69 -6.82 -13.73 3.79
N THR A 70 -6.16 -13.57 2.66
CA THR A 70 -5.66 -14.70 1.90
C THR A 70 -4.23 -14.42 1.46
N ALA A 71 -3.43 -15.48 1.39
CA ALA A 71 -2.05 -15.37 0.93
C ALA A 71 -2.03 -15.18 -0.58
N ALA A 72 -1.01 -14.49 -1.06
CA ALA A 72 -0.84 -14.25 -2.48
C ALA A 72 0.64 -14.07 -2.79
N GLN A 73 0.98 -14.21 -4.06
CA GLN A 73 2.27 -13.79 -4.56
C GLN A 73 2.12 -12.40 -5.12
N VAL A 74 2.90 -11.46 -4.61
CA VAL A 74 2.81 -10.06 -4.99
C VAL A 74 4.13 -9.62 -5.60
N SER A 75 4.05 -9.03 -6.78
CA SER A 75 5.21 -8.47 -7.45
C SER A 75 4.79 -7.21 -8.19
N GLY A 76 5.76 -6.46 -8.64
CA GLY A 76 5.44 -5.28 -9.41
C GLY A 76 6.64 -4.39 -9.64
N THR A 77 6.37 -3.28 -10.31
CA THR A 77 7.35 -2.26 -10.61
C THR A 77 6.78 -0.89 -10.31
N VAL A 78 7.68 0.05 -10.09
CA VAL A 78 7.32 1.46 -9.97
C VAL A 78 8.17 2.23 -10.97
N LYS A 79 7.55 3.18 -11.67
CA LYS A 79 8.20 3.95 -12.72
C LYS A 79 7.93 5.43 -12.51
N ASN A 80 8.97 6.26 -12.69
CA ASN A 80 8.80 7.70 -12.64
C ASN A 80 8.54 8.26 -14.05
N LEU A 81 8.34 9.56 -14.13
CA LEU A 81 8.04 10.20 -15.43
C LEU A 81 9.24 10.28 -16.34
N LEU A 82 10.44 10.07 -15.81
CA LEU A 82 11.66 10.01 -16.64
C LEU A 82 11.89 8.63 -17.25
N GLY A 83 11.02 7.67 -16.93
CA GLY A 83 11.16 6.32 -17.47
C GLY A 83 12.05 5.41 -16.65
N GLN A 84 12.56 5.88 -15.50
CA GLN A 84 13.31 5.02 -14.60
C GLN A 84 12.35 4.12 -13.85
N ASP A 85 12.64 2.83 -13.82
CA ASP A 85 11.78 1.88 -13.13
C ASP A 85 12.60 1.04 -12.15
N TYR A 86 11.88 0.57 -11.13
CA TYR A 86 12.44 -0.25 -10.08
C TYR A 86 11.52 -1.42 -9.83
N SER A 87 12.11 -2.58 -9.59
CA SER A 87 11.33 -3.74 -9.16
C SER A 87 10.99 -3.60 -7.70
N LEU A 88 9.77 -3.98 -7.36
CA LEU A 88 9.31 -3.96 -5.97
C LEU A 88 9.55 -5.33 -5.36
N SER A 89 10.21 -5.36 -4.20
CA SER A 89 10.42 -6.60 -3.44
C SER A 89 9.47 -6.59 -2.25
N PHE A 90 8.45 -7.42 -2.31
CA PHE A 90 7.43 -7.45 -1.28
C PHE A 90 7.81 -8.40 -0.16
N LYS A 91 7.60 -7.95 1.06
CA LYS A 91 7.81 -8.73 2.26
C LYS A 91 6.48 -8.96 2.95
N GLN A 92 6.23 -10.20 3.34
CA GLN A 92 4.98 -10.56 4.00
C GLN A 92 5.08 -10.27 5.50
N LEU A 93 4.06 -9.62 6.03
CA LEU A 93 3.93 -9.36 7.45
C LEU A 93 2.55 -9.82 7.88
N LYS A 94 2.50 -10.77 8.81
CA LYS A 94 1.24 -11.28 9.33
C LYS A 94 0.96 -10.70 10.71
N GLU A 95 -0.29 -10.27 10.91
CA GLU A 95 -0.77 -9.86 12.22
C GLU A 95 -1.76 -10.90 12.70
N GLY A 96 -1.26 -11.93 13.36
CA GLY A 96 -2.08 -13.05 13.80
C GLY A 96 -2.80 -13.69 12.62
N GLU A 97 -4.09 -13.96 12.79
CA GLU A 97 -4.94 -14.47 11.71
C GLU A 97 -5.83 -13.38 11.11
N GLN A 98 -5.64 -12.13 11.55
CA GLN A 98 -6.54 -11.05 11.18
C GLN A 98 -6.12 -10.32 9.93
N ALA A 99 -4.82 -10.30 9.62
CA ALA A 99 -4.34 -9.55 8.47
C ALA A 99 -3.03 -10.14 7.94
N ILE A 100 -2.88 -10.03 6.62
CA ILE A 100 -1.64 -10.36 5.93
C ILE A 100 -1.31 -9.16 5.07
N TYR A 101 -0.14 -8.57 5.30
CA TYR A 101 0.32 -7.41 4.54
C TYR A 101 1.52 -7.78 3.69
N TYR A 102 1.59 -7.20 2.52
CA TYR A 102 2.75 -7.31 1.64
C TYR A 102 3.28 -5.90 1.44
N LEU A 103 4.50 -5.65 1.90
CA LEU A 103 5.09 -4.32 1.93
C LEU A 103 6.33 -4.27 1.07
N ALA A 104 6.44 -3.26 0.23
CA ALA A 104 7.62 -3.02 -0.58
C ALA A 104 8.00 -1.57 -0.50
N GLN A 105 9.31 -1.32 -0.54
CA GLN A 105 9.88 0.01 -0.41
C GLN A 105 10.41 0.46 -1.77
N PHE A 106 10.28 1.75 -2.06
CA PHE A 106 10.78 2.32 -3.29
C PHE A 106 11.37 3.71 -3.03
N PRO A 107 12.37 4.13 -3.80
CA PRO A 107 12.94 5.46 -3.65
C PRO A 107 12.17 6.48 -4.46
N PHE A 108 12.18 7.72 -4.01
CA PHE A 108 11.80 8.86 -4.82
C PHE A 108 12.66 10.05 -4.41
N ASP A 109 12.97 10.91 -5.37
CA ASP A 109 14.00 11.92 -5.17
C ASP A 109 13.43 13.22 -4.64
N SER A 110 12.47 13.77 -5.35
CA SER A 110 11.83 15.01 -4.99
C SER A 110 10.34 14.81 -5.18
N GLN A 111 9.60 15.87 -5.38
CA GLN A 111 8.19 15.72 -5.75
C GLN A 111 8.11 14.97 -7.07
N GLU A 112 7.53 13.78 -7.05
CA GLU A 112 7.46 12.92 -8.23
C GLU A 112 6.12 12.22 -8.32
N THR A 113 5.65 12.06 -9.55
CA THR A 113 4.52 11.17 -9.83
C THR A 113 5.07 9.81 -10.21
N LEU A 114 4.64 8.81 -9.48
CA LEU A 114 5.10 7.43 -9.69
C LEU A 114 3.95 6.57 -10.16
N ARG A 115 4.25 5.70 -11.12
CA ARG A 115 3.28 4.76 -11.64
C ARG A 115 3.64 3.36 -11.16
N PHE A 116 2.67 2.73 -10.51
CA PHE A 116 2.84 1.37 -9.99
C PHE A 116 2.13 0.39 -10.89
N ASN A 117 2.81 -0.69 -11.22
CA ASN A 117 2.25 -1.77 -12.00
C ASN A 117 2.37 -3.03 -11.15
N LEU A 118 1.23 -3.56 -10.71
CA LEU A 118 1.22 -4.61 -9.70
C LEU A 118 0.62 -5.90 -10.26
N ASN A 119 1.21 -7.00 -9.84
CA ASN A 119 0.73 -8.35 -10.14
C ASN A 119 0.48 -9.05 -8.82
N VAL A 120 -0.78 -9.42 -8.58
CA VAL A 120 -1.18 -10.06 -7.35
C VAL A 120 -1.84 -11.38 -7.72
N GLN A 121 -1.23 -12.49 -7.27
CA GLN A 121 -1.77 -13.80 -7.56
C GLN A 121 -2.18 -14.48 -6.26
N PRO A 122 -3.48 -14.48 -5.94
CA PRO A 122 -3.93 -15.21 -4.77
C PRO A 122 -3.67 -16.70 -4.92
N ALA A 123 -3.53 -17.42 -3.79
CA ALA A 123 -3.26 -18.84 -3.81
C ALA A 123 -4.39 -19.56 -4.55
N GLY A 124 -4.00 -20.36 -5.56
CA GLY A 124 -4.96 -21.16 -6.32
C GLY A 124 -5.84 -20.38 -7.29
N ALA A 125 -5.50 -19.12 -7.59
CA ALA A 125 -6.32 -18.28 -8.47
C ALA A 125 -5.48 -17.65 -9.57
N PRO A 126 -6.10 -17.13 -10.64
CA PRO A 126 -5.38 -16.42 -11.67
C PRO A 126 -4.80 -15.10 -11.14
N ALA A 127 -3.75 -14.62 -11.77
CA ALA A 127 -3.13 -13.37 -11.40
C ALA A 127 -4.05 -12.18 -11.67
N ILE A 128 -4.01 -11.21 -10.76
CA ILE A 128 -4.74 -9.96 -10.87
C ILE A 128 -3.71 -8.87 -11.15
N ASN A 129 -3.85 -8.20 -12.28
CA ASN A 129 -2.93 -7.14 -12.67
C ASN A 129 -3.67 -5.81 -12.66
N PHE A 130 -3.04 -4.80 -12.06
CA PHE A 130 -3.59 -3.45 -12.08
C PHE A 130 -2.47 -2.44 -11.93
N ASP A 131 -2.76 -1.20 -12.29
CA ASP A 131 -1.81 -0.13 -12.11
C ASP A 131 -2.49 1.08 -11.50
N PHE A 132 -1.69 1.94 -10.89
CA PHE A 132 -2.16 3.20 -10.37
C PHE A 132 -1.00 4.18 -10.32
N SER A 133 -1.33 5.45 -10.30
CA SER A 133 -0.35 6.52 -10.19
C SER A 133 -0.61 7.33 -8.94
N GLN A 134 0.46 7.83 -8.34
CA GLN A 134 0.34 8.66 -7.15
C GLN A 134 1.52 9.60 -7.08
N GLU A 135 1.26 10.82 -6.63
CA GLU A 135 2.30 11.82 -6.46
C GLU A 135 2.86 11.75 -5.04
N PHE A 136 4.17 11.83 -4.93
CA PHE A 136 4.88 11.76 -3.65
C PHE A 136 5.67 13.02 -3.42
N PHE A 137 5.75 13.40 -2.15
CA PHE A 137 6.49 14.57 -1.70
C PHE A 137 7.44 14.12 -0.59
N PRO A 138 8.71 14.53 -0.60
CA PRO A 138 9.61 14.18 0.49
C PRO A 138 9.12 14.77 1.81
N ASP A 139 9.40 14.07 2.90
CA ASP A 139 9.13 14.59 4.23
C ASP A 139 10.07 15.74 4.55
N GLU A 140 9.58 16.69 5.30
CA GLU A 140 10.41 17.83 5.73
C GLU A 140 11.16 17.56 7.02
#